data_b411a9d0852c4aa6fab79ac1b6e52827
#
_entry.id   b411a9d0852c4aa6fab79ac1b6e52827
#
_cell.length_a   1.000
_cell.length_b   1.000
_cell.length_c   1.000
_cell.angle_alpha   90.00
_cell.angle_beta   90.00
_cell.angle_gamma   90.00
#
_symmetry.space_group_name_H-M   'P 1'
#
loop_
_entity.id
_entity.type
_entity.pdbx_description
1 polymer ?
#
loop_
_entity_poly.entity_id
_entity_poly.type
_entity_poly.pdbx_seq_one_letter_code
_entity_poly.pdbx_strand_id
1 'polypeptide(L)'
;MFAWLIDLVLHLDRHLVELLTRFDVWLYPLLFAVIFCETGLVVTPFLPGDSLLFACGALAAVDTSGTLRAPLLTVVLGAAAVLGNMSNYAIGRWIGPPAFSGRYRLLKLEYLRRTEEFFLKYGGFAILVSRFLPIVRTCAPFVAGVGRMPYARFLTYNFCGGILWVSMFIWGGYLFGNVPFVKQNFGVVTLCIVAVSLLPLAVGLWRRRAARA
;
A
#
# COMPACT_ATOMS: atom_id res chain seq x y z
N MET A 1 15.33 17.07 0.57
CA MET A 1 14.61 15.86 0.15
C MET A 1 13.60 15.39 1.21
N PHE A 2 14.00 15.20 2.48
CA PHE A 2 13.06 14.82 3.56
C PHE A 2 11.97 15.87 3.83
N ALA A 3 12.31 17.15 3.85
CA ALA A 3 11.33 18.23 4.06
C ALA A 3 10.26 18.28 2.97
N TRP A 4 10.61 18.04 1.71
CA TRP A 4 9.66 17.98 0.60
C TRP A 4 8.71 16.77 0.70
N LEU A 5 9.21 15.59 1.14
CA LEU A 5 8.35 14.42 1.38
C LEU A 5 7.38 14.65 2.54
N ILE A 6 7.81 15.33 3.59
CA ILE A 6 6.95 15.70 4.73
C ILE A 6 5.89 16.69 4.26
N ASP A 7 6.26 17.70 3.48
CA ASP A 7 5.33 18.69 2.93
C ASP A 7 4.30 18.03 2.00
N LEU A 8 4.76 17.12 1.13
CA LEU A 8 3.88 16.35 0.24
C LEU A 8 2.84 15.53 1.04
N VAL A 9 3.24 14.92 2.15
CA VAL A 9 2.32 14.12 2.99
C VAL A 9 1.38 15.00 3.80
N LEU A 10 1.85 16.13 4.33
CA LEU A 10 1.04 17.05 5.14
C LEU A 10 0.04 17.85 4.31
N HIS A 11 0.36 18.16 3.06
CA HIS A 11 -0.48 18.94 2.16
C HIS A 11 -0.93 18.14 0.93
N LEU A 12 -1.11 16.83 1.13
CA LEU A 12 -1.51 15.89 0.07
C LEU A 12 -2.84 16.32 -0.58
N ASP A 13 -3.77 16.86 0.21
CA ASP A 13 -5.02 17.43 -0.24
C ASP A 13 -4.83 18.56 -1.26
N ARG A 14 -3.96 19.53 -0.97
CA ARG A 14 -3.68 20.67 -1.86
C ARG A 14 -3.03 20.21 -3.16
N HIS A 15 -2.02 19.36 -3.05
CA HIS A 15 -1.33 18.81 -4.22
C HIS A 15 -2.26 17.96 -5.09
N LEU A 16 -3.16 17.18 -4.50
CA LEU A 16 -4.15 16.40 -5.26
C LEU A 16 -5.19 17.30 -5.92
N VAL A 17 -5.65 18.38 -5.27
CA VAL A 17 -6.56 19.36 -5.89
C VAL A 17 -5.88 20.08 -7.06
N GLU A 18 -4.63 20.49 -6.91
CA GLU A 18 -3.84 21.07 -8.01
C GLU A 18 -3.66 20.07 -9.16
N LEU A 19 -3.36 18.81 -8.84
CA LEU A 19 -3.26 17.76 -9.84
C LEU A 19 -4.59 17.47 -10.52
N LEU A 20 -5.70 17.49 -9.78
CA LEU A 20 -7.05 17.31 -10.34
C LEU A 20 -7.37 18.42 -11.34
N THR A 21 -7.14 19.69 -10.96
CA THR A 21 -7.40 20.84 -11.83
C THR A 21 -6.49 20.87 -13.06
N ARG A 22 -5.29 20.34 -12.97
CA ARG A 22 -4.28 20.36 -14.04
C ARG A 22 -4.35 19.16 -14.97
N PHE A 23 -4.68 18.00 -14.44
CA PHE A 23 -4.60 16.71 -15.17
C PHE A 23 -5.98 16.10 -15.48
N ASP A 24 -7.04 16.56 -14.80
CA ASP A 24 -8.40 16.05 -15.00
C ASP A 24 -8.44 14.51 -15.06
N VAL A 25 -8.89 13.92 -16.16
CA VAL A 25 -9.00 12.46 -16.33
C VAL A 25 -7.63 11.74 -16.27
N TRP A 26 -6.53 12.43 -16.63
CA TRP A 26 -5.18 11.88 -16.56
C TRP A 26 -4.68 11.60 -15.14
N LEU A 27 -5.43 12.07 -14.13
CA LEU A 27 -5.13 11.74 -12.73
C LEU A 27 -5.28 10.24 -12.44
N TYR A 28 -6.24 9.54 -13.09
CA TYR A 28 -6.42 8.11 -12.90
C TYR A 28 -5.20 7.26 -13.33
N PRO A 29 -4.63 7.44 -14.53
CA PRO A 29 -3.38 6.76 -14.90
C PRO A 29 -2.22 7.09 -13.97
N LEU A 30 -2.10 8.33 -13.49
CA LEU A 30 -1.06 8.74 -12.56
C LEU A 30 -1.20 8.00 -11.22
N LEU A 31 -2.39 8.00 -10.63
CA LEU A 31 -2.68 7.29 -9.39
C LEU A 31 -2.50 5.78 -9.54
N PHE A 32 -2.93 5.23 -10.69
CA PHE A 32 -2.69 3.84 -11.03
C PHE A 32 -1.20 3.51 -11.00
N ALA A 33 -0.36 4.32 -11.68
CA ALA A 33 1.08 4.10 -11.73
C ALA A 33 1.72 4.17 -10.33
N VAL A 34 1.29 5.12 -9.48
CA VAL A 34 1.79 5.25 -8.10
C VAL A 34 1.46 4.00 -7.28
N ILE A 35 0.20 3.57 -7.25
CA ILE A 35 -0.21 2.38 -6.49
C ILE A 35 0.40 1.10 -7.07
N PHE A 36 0.50 0.99 -8.40
CA PHE A 36 1.16 -0.13 -9.06
C PHE A 36 2.65 -0.22 -8.67
N CYS A 37 3.37 0.90 -8.70
CA CYS A 37 4.78 0.94 -8.32
C CYS A 37 4.96 0.64 -6.83
N GLU A 38 4.12 1.18 -5.95
CA GLU A 38 4.18 0.91 -4.51
C GLU A 38 4.01 -0.58 -4.19
N THR A 39 3.05 -1.24 -4.83
CA THR A 39 2.72 -2.65 -4.56
C THR A 39 3.59 -3.62 -5.35
N GLY A 40 4.05 -3.22 -6.53
CA GLY A 40 4.81 -4.05 -7.47
C GLY A 40 6.32 -4.04 -7.26
N LEU A 41 6.85 -2.93 -6.74
CA LEU A 41 8.29 -2.80 -6.51
C LEU A 41 8.61 -3.09 -5.04
N VAL A 42 9.46 -4.10 -4.81
CA VAL A 42 9.92 -4.50 -3.45
C VAL A 42 10.72 -3.38 -2.76
N VAL A 43 11.14 -2.37 -3.52
CA VAL A 43 12.13 -1.36 -3.10
C VAL A 43 11.50 -0.11 -2.47
N THR A 44 10.19 0.10 -2.62
CA THR A 44 9.51 1.34 -2.23
C THR A 44 8.46 1.18 -1.11
N PRO A 45 8.84 0.67 0.10
CA PRO A 45 7.89 0.55 1.21
C PRO A 45 7.52 1.90 1.85
N PHE A 46 7.99 3.03 1.30
CA PHE A 46 7.87 4.35 1.89
C PHE A 46 6.80 5.25 1.23
N LEU A 47 6.15 4.81 0.15
CA LEU A 47 5.05 5.59 -0.39
C LEU A 47 3.82 5.47 0.52
N PRO A 48 3.16 6.61 0.84
CA PRO A 48 2.01 6.63 1.75
C PRO A 48 0.71 6.22 1.02
N GLY A 49 0.65 4.98 0.48
CA GLY A 49 -0.49 4.51 -0.31
C GLY A 49 -1.80 4.52 0.44
N ASP A 50 -1.78 4.17 1.73
CA ASP A 50 -2.97 4.18 2.59
C ASP A 50 -3.58 5.58 2.68
N SER A 51 -2.74 6.59 2.94
CA SER A 51 -3.17 7.99 2.99
C SER A 51 -3.53 8.54 1.61
N LEU A 52 -2.85 8.12 0.55
CA LEU A 52 -3.19 8.49 -0.82
C LEU A 52 -4.60 7.98 -1.20
N LEU A 53 -4.89 6.70 -0.92
CA LEU A 53 -6.20 6.11 -1.17
C LEU A 53 -7.31 6.83 -0.37
N PHE A 54 -7.05 7.11 0.90
CA PHE A 54 -7.98 7.86 1.75
C PHE A 54 -8.22 9.27 1.22
N ALA A 55 -7.14 9.98 0.84
CA ALA A 55 -7.23 11.33 0.28
C ALA A 55 -8.01 11.36 -1.04
N CYS A 56 -7.77 10.38 -1.94
CA CYS A 56 -8.54 10.24 -3.17
C CYS A 56 -10.04 10.03 -2.90
N GLY A 57 -10.37 9.21 -1.90
CA GLY A 57 -11.75 9.00 -1.48
C GLY A 57 -12.39 10.27 -0.91
N ALA A 58 -11.68 10.99 -0.04
CA ALA A 58 -12.15 12.24 0.55
C ALA A 58 -12.34 13.34 -0.51
N LEU A 59 -11.44 13.45 -1.48
CA LEU A 59 -11.58 14.38 -2.60
C LEU A 59 -12.75 14.00 -3.49
N ALA A 60 -12.98 12.73 -3.78
CA ALA A 60 -14.12 12.27 -4.55
C ALA A 60 -15.46 12.61 -3.88
N ALA A 61 -15.49 12.74 -2.53
CA ALA A 61 -16.68 13.13 -1.79
C ALA A 61 -17.01 14.63 -1.90
N VAL A 62 -16.04 15.49 -2.20
CA VAL A 62 -16.18 16.95 -2.30
C VAL A 62 -16.04 17.45 -3.75
N ASP A 63 -15.69 16.58 -4.67
CA ASP A 63 -15.53 16.92 -6.08
C ASP A 63 -16.90 17.19 -6.72
N THR A 64 -17.13 18.46 -7.07
CA THR A 64 -18.35 18.93 -7.76
C THR A 64 -18.25 18.78 -9.27
N SER A 65 -17.04 18.57 -9.81
CA SER A 65 -16.82 18.40 -11.25
C SER A 65 -17.28 17.03 -11.76
N GLY A 66 -17.36 16.03 -10.85
CA GLY A 66 -17.68 14.65 -11.18
C GLY A 66 -16.53 13.90 -11.87
N THR A 67 -15.34 14.50 -11.92
CA THR A 67 -14.14 13.87 -12.47
C THR A 67 -13.67 12.73 -11.60
N LEU A 68 -13.63 12.91 -10.26
CA LEU A 68 -13.26 11.86 -9.31
C LEU A 68 -14.50 11.13 -8.81
N ARG A 69 -14.61 9.85 -9.16
CA ARG A 69 -15.70 8.98 -8.73
C ARG A 69 -15.16 7.84 -7.85
N ALA A 70 -15.63 7.73 -6.61
CA ALA A 70 -15.19 6.71 -5.68
C ALA A 70 -15.31 5.27 -6.24
N PRO A 71 -16.38 4.86 -6.95
CA PRO A 71 -16.45 3.54 -7.57
C PRO A 71 -15.37 3.33 -8.64
N LEU A 72 -15.12 4.32 -9.49
CA LEU A 72 -14.10 4.23 -10.54
C LEU A 72 -12.69 4.17 -9.94
N LEU A 73 -12.42 5.01 -8.93
CA LEU A 73 -11.17 4.94 -8.15
C LEU A 73 -10.97 3.54 -7.54
N THR A 74 -12.02 2.97 -6.95
CA THR A 74 -11.95 1.61 -6.36
C THR A 74 -11.57 0.58 -7.41
N VAL A 75 -12.14 0.62 -8.60
CA VAL A 75 -11.83 -0.32 -9.68
C VAL A 75 -10.41 -0.12 -10.21
N VAL A 76 -10.05 1.13 -10.55
CA VAL A 76 -8.76 1.45 -11.17
C VAL A 76 -7.61 1.19 -10.20
N LEU A 77 -7.71 1.66 -8.95
CA LEU A 77 -6.65 1.49 -7.96
C LEU A 77 -6.64 0.08 -7.37
N GLY A 78 -7.79 -0.59 -7.32
CA GLY A 78 -7.89 -2.02 -7.03
C GLY A 78 -7.15 -2.87 -8.07
N ALA A 79 -7.36 -2.58 -9.35
CA ALA A 79 -6.62 -3.22 -10.44
C ALA A 79 -5.10 -2.95 -10.33
N ALA A 80 -4.70 -1.70 -10.05
CA ALA A 80 -3.30 -1.35 -9.84
C ALA A 80 -2.65 -2.16 -8.70
N ALA A 81 -3.34 -2.27 -7.56
CA ALA A 81 -2.88 -3.01 -6.39
C ALA A 81 -2.77 -4.53 -6.65
N VAL A 82 -3.72 -5.09 -7.40
CA VAL A 82 -3.70 -6.51 -7.78
C VAL A 82 -2.59 -6.79 -8.77
N LEU A 83 -2.48 -5.99 -9.84
CA LEU A 83 -1.47 -6.15 -10.88
C LEU A 83 -0.05 -5.90 -10.35
N GLY A 84 0.12 -4.91 -9.45
CA GLY A 84 1.39 -4.67 -8.78
C GLY A 84 1.86 -5.90 -8.01
N ASN A 85 1.01 -6.47 -7.16
CA ASN A 85 1.37 -7.69 -6.44
C ASN A 85 1.60 -8.90 -7.35
N MET A 86 0.88 -9.01 -8.48
CA MET A 86 1.15 -10.06 -9.48
C MET A 86 2.54 -9.90 -10.09
N SER A 87 2.94 -8.68 -10.43
CA SER A 87 4.29 -8.39 -10.91
C SER A 87 5.36 -8.74 -9.87
N ASN A 88 5.12 -8.38 -8.61
CA ASN A 88 6.00 -8.68 -7.49
C ASN A 88 6.14 -10.20 -7.26
N TYR A 89 5.01 -10.96 -7.32
CA TYR A 89 5.02 -12.42 -7.28
C TYR A 89 5.80 -13.02 -8.46
N ALA A 90 5.59 -12.52 -9.69
CA ALA A 90 6.27 -13.00 -10.88
C ALA A 90 7.79 -12.77 -10.79
N ILE A 91 8.22 -11.60 -10.29
CA ILE A 91 9.63 -11.28 -10.03
C ILE A 91 10.21 -12.28 -9.01
N GLY A 92 9.50 -12.52 -7.89
CA GLY A 92 9.90 -13.50 -6.89
C GLY A 92 10.05 -14.90 -7.45
N ARG A 93 9.11 -15.34 -8.28
CA ARG A 93 9.13 -16.65 -8.94
C ARG A 93 10.28 -16.79 -9.95
N TRP A 94 10.60 -15.70 -10.65
CA TRP A 94 11.67 -15.68 -11.66
C TRP A 94 13.05 -15.69 -11.01
N ILE A 95 13.28 -14.86 -9.99
CA ILE A 95 14.56 -14.79 -9.27
C ILE A 95 14.79 -16.05 -8.44
N GLY A 96 13.73 -16.60 -7.83
CA GLY A 96 13.76 -17.85 -7.07
C GLY A 96 14.57 -17.78 -5.76
N PRO A 97 14.91 -18.96 -5.17
CA PRO A 97 15.65 -19.06 -3.91
C PRO A 97 17.00 -18.33 -3.86
N PRO A 98 17.77 -18.18 -4.97
CA PRO A 98 19.02 -17.41 -4.96
C PRO A 98 18.87 -15.94 -4.56
N ALA A 99 17.65 -15.38 -4.59
CA ALA A 99 17.39 -14.02 -4.10
C ALA A 99 17.88 -13.78 -2.66
N PHE A 100 17.94 -14.83 -1.85
CA PHE A 100 18.28 -14.77 -0.42
C PHE A 100 19.69 -15.28 -0.10
N SER A 101 20.51 -15.57 -1.11
CA SER A 101 21.92 -15.99 -0.94
C SER A 101 22.85 -14.88 -0.38
N GLY A 102 22.30 -13.74 0.05
CA GLY A 102 23.07 -12.59 0.53
C GLY A 102 23.61 -11.68 -0.59
N ARG A 103 23.41 -12.04 -1.84
CA ARG A 103 23.89 -11.28 -3.01
C ARG A 103 23.13 -9.94 -3.19
N TYR A 104 21.89 -9.87 -2.69
CA TYR A 104 21.05 -8.67 -2.79
C TYR A 104 20.88 -8.00 -1.43
N ARG A 105 21.52 -6.84 -1.25
CA ARG A 105 21.58 -6.07 0.00
C ARG A 105 20.21 -5.63 0.55
N LEU A 106 19.20 -5.56 -0.31
CA LEU A 106 17.81 -5.16 0.02
C LEU A 106 16.97 -6.33 0.55
N LEU A 107 17.33 -7.59 0.25
CA LEU A 107 16.61 -8.78 0.65
C LEU A 107 17.29 -9.41 1.85
N LYS A 108 17.05 -8.85 3.04
CA LYS A 108 17.60 -9.42 4.28
C LYS A 108 16.95 -10.77 4.58
N LEU A 109 17.76 -11.77 4.86
CA LEU A 109 17.34 -13.12 5.25
C LEU A 109 16.32 -13.12 6.40
N GLU A 110 16.37 -12.10 7.26
CA GLU A 110 15.44 -11.92 8.37
C GLU A 110 14.00 -11.63 7.92
N TYR A 111 13.82 -10.86 6.84
CA TYR A 111 12.48 -10.59 6.30
C TYR A 111 11.89 -11.83 5.62
N LEU A 112 12.73 -12.64 4.98
CA LEU A 112 12.33 -13.93 4.44
C LEU A 112 11.79 -14.84 5.56
N ARG A 113 12.59 -15.11 6.59
CA ARG A 113 12.20 -16.00 7.71
C ARG A 113 10.89 -15.57 8.34
N ARG A 114 10.70 -14.28 8.60
CA ARG A 114 9.45 -13.77 9.16
C ARG A 114 8.26 -13.98 8.23
N THR A 115 8.47 -13.79 6.94
CA THR A 115 7.40 -13.99 5.96
C THR A 115 7.12 -15.48 5.80
N GLU A 116 8.13 -16.34 5.84
CA GLU A 116 7.96 -17.81 5.85
C GLU A 116 7.18 -18.27 7.09
N GLU A 117 7.55 -17.81 8.30
CA GLU A 117 6.82 -18.10 9.54
C GLU A 117 5.37 -17.63 9.45
N PHE A 118 5.13 -16.46 8.85
CA PHE A 118 3.80 -15.94 8.62
C PHE A 118 3.00 -16.81 7.63
N PHE A 119 3.63 -17.29 6.55
CA PHE A 119 3.02 -18.22 5.62
C PHE A 119 2.75 -19.59 6.23
N LEU A 120 3.65 -20.10 7.08
CA LEU A 120 3.42 -21.35 7.81
C LEU A 120 2.21 -21.25 8.74
N LYS A 121 2.05 -20.10 9.40
CA LYS A 121 0.94 -19.86 10.35
C LYS A 121 -0.40 -19.60 9.65
N TYR A 122 -0.42 -18.80 8.59
CA TYR A 122 -1.65 -18.30 7.96
C TYR A 122 -1.92 -18.87 6.57
N GLY A 123 -1.00 -19.64 6.00
CA GLY A 123 -1.14 -20.21 4.66
C GLY A 123 -1.41 -19.15 3.59
N GLY A 124 -2.35 -19.43 2.67
CA GLY A 124 -2.73 -18.47 1.63
C GLY A 124 -3.40 -17.20 2.15
N PHE A 125 -4.06 -17.26 3.31
CA PHE A 125 -4.66 -16.09 3.96
C PHE A 125 -3.61 -15.04 4.37
N ALA A 126 -2.34 -15.46 4.49
CA ALA A 126 -1.21 -14.57 4.73
C ALA A 126 -1.12 -13.44 3.67
N ILE A 127 -1.45 -13.70 2.40
CA ILE A 127 -1.44 -12.70 1.33
C ILE A 127 -2.47 -11.59 1.60
N LEU A 128 -3.66 -11.95 2.08
CA LEU A 128 -4.70 -10.99 2.42
C LEU A 128 -4.30 -10.16 3.64
N VAL A 129 -3.91 -10.82 4.75
CA VAL A 129 -3.55 -10.15 6.01
C VAL A 129 -2.29 -9.31 5.87
N SER A 130 -1.34 -9.73 5.02
CA SER A 130 -0.10 -8.99 4.78
C SER A 130 -0.33 -7.55 4.35
N ARG A 131 -1.43 -7.24 3.65
CA ARG A 131 -1.74 -5.89 3.17
C ARG A 131 -1.91 -4.86 4.28
N PHE A 132 -2.27 -5.33 5.48
CA PHE A 132 -2.44 -4.49 6.67
C PHE A 132 -1.14 -4.36 7.50
N LEU A 133 -0.06 -5.01 7.07
CA LEU A 133 1.24 -4.99 7.75
C LEU A 133 2.30 -4.38 6.82
N PRO A 134 2.77 -3.15 7.04
CA PRO A 134 3.57 -2.38 6.07
C PRO A 134 4.81 -3.11 5.53
N ILE A 135 5.55 -3.82 6.40
CA ILE A 135 6.76 -4.56 5.98
C ILE A 135 6.39 -5.86 5.25
N VAL A 136 5.36 -6.56 5.75
CA VAL A 136 4.96 -7.87 5.20
C VAL A 136 4.26 -7.67 3.86
N ARG A 137 3.54 -6.56 3.68
CA ARG A 137 2.80 -6.19 2.47
C ARG A 137 3.67 -6.25 1.22
N THR A 138 4.86 -5.66 1.28
CA THR A 138 5.78 -5.61 0.13
C THR A 138 6.53 -6.92 -0.10
N CYS A 139 6.82 -7.66 0.97
CA CYS A 139 7.58 -8.90 0.90
C CYS A 139 6.71 -10.13 0.62
N ALA A 140 5.46 -10.16 1.07
CA ALA A 140 4.62 -11.35 1.00
C ALA A 140 4.37 -11.86 -0.44
N PRO A 141 4.03 -11.02 -1.44
CA PRO A 141 3.88 -11.48 -2.81
C PRO A 141 5.18 -12.04 -3.39
N PHE A 142 6.30 -11.37 -3.10
CA PHE A 142 7.63 -11.80 -3.53
C PHE A 142 8.00 -13.19 -2.96
N VAL A 143 7.84 -13.36 -1.65
CA VAL A 143 8.13 -14.63 -0.97
C VAL A 143 7.19 -15.75 -1.42
N ALA A 144 5.92 -15.43 -1.67
CA ALA A 144 4.96 -16.37 -2.27
C ALA A 144 5.43 -16.85 -3.65
N GLY A 145 6.02 -15.93 -4.44
CA GLY A 145 6.62 -16.24 -5.74
C GLY A 145 7.86 -17.15 -5.60
N VAL A 146 8.80 -16.79 -4.73
CA VAL A 146 10.00 -17.57 -4.44
C VAL A 146 9.65 -18.98 -3.92
N GLY A 147 8.68 -19.07 -3.01
CA GLY A 147 8.16 -20.32 -2.45
C GLY A 147 7.28 -21.12 -3.42
N ARG A 148 7.14 -20.66 -4.67
CA ARG A 148 6.33 -21.32 -5.73
C ARG A 148 4.89 -21.63 -5.29
N MET A 149 4.27 -20.73 -4.51
CA MET A 149 2.86 -20.86 -4.16
C MET A 149 2.03 -21.06 -5.43
N PRO A 150 1.02 -21.96 -5.47
CA PRO A 150 0.14 -22.12 -6.63
C PRO A 150 -0.50 -20.79 -7.03
N TYR A 151 -0.33 -20.39 -8.30
CA TYR A 151 -0.73 -19.06 -8.78
C TYR A 151 -2.22 -18.76 -8.58
N ALA A 152 -3.08 -19.75 -8.82
CA ALA A 152 -4.52 -19.58 -8.61
C ALA A 152 -4.85 -19.24 -7.15
N ARG A 153 -4.20 -19.91 -6.19
CA ARG A 153 -4.36 -19.64 -4.77
C ARG A 153 -3.85 -18.24 -4.40
N PHE A 154 -2.67 -17.87 -4.90
CA PHE A 154 -2.13 -16.52 -4.74
C PHE A 154 -3.10 -15.47 -5.29
N LEU A 155 -3.58 -15.65 -6.53
CA LEU A 155 -4.45 -14.70 -7.22
C LEU A 155 -5.77 -14.46 -6.47
N THR A 156 -6.39 -15.52 -5.95
CA THR A 156 -7.64 -15.40 -5.18
C THR A 156 -7.46 -14.52 -3.95
N TYR A 157 -6.45 -14.81 -3.11
CA TYR A 157 -6.19 -14.00 -1.91
C TYR A 157 -5.68 -12.60 -2.23
N ASN A 158 -4.90 -12.45 -3.31
CA ASN A 158 -4.43 -11.16 -3.79
C ASN A 158 -5.58 -10.27 -4.27
N PHE A 159 -6.50 -10.84 -5.05
CA PHE A 159 -7.68 -10.13 -5.54
C PHE A 159 -8.59 -9.69 -4.38
N CYS A 160 -9.00 -10.62 -3.54
CA CYS A 160 -9.86 -10.32 -2.38
C CYS A 160 -9.22 -9.29 -1.45
N GLY A 161 -7.93 -9.47 -1.12
CA GLY A 161 -7.20 -8.56 -0.27
C GLY A 161 -6.98 -7.18 -0.91
N GLY A 162 -6.74 -7.13 -2.23
CA GLY A 162 -6.57 -5.89 -2.99
C GLY A 162 -7.82 -5.03 -3.00
N ILE A 163 -8.92 -5.64 -3.39
CA ILE A 163 -10.21 -4.95 -3.42
C ILE A 163 -10.64 -4.51 -2.02
N LEU A 164 -10.50 -5.39 -1.02
CA LEU A 164 -10.84 -5.05 0.37
C LEU A 164 -10.02 -3.86 0.88
N TRP A 165 -8.70 -3.89 0.70
CA TRP A 165 -7.79 -2.84 1.14
C TRP A 165 -8.11 -1.50 0.46
N VAL A 166 -8.20 -1.47 -0.87
CA VAL A 166 -8.51 -0.24 -1.62
C VAL A 166 -9.89 0.29 -1.27
N SER A 167 -10.90 -0.59 -1.20
CA SER A 167 -12.26 -0.18 -0.84
C SER A 167 -12.33 0.43 0.55
N MET A 168 -11.65 -0.18 1.54
CA MET A 168 -11.65 0.31 2.91
C MET A 168 -11.13 1.75 3.00
N PHE A 169 -10.01 2.05 2.34
CA PHE A 169 -9.43 3.40 2.39
C PHE A 169 -10.21 4.41 1.53
N ILE A 170 -10.61 4.05 0.30
CA ILE A 170 -11.36 4.97 -0.58
C ILE A 170 -12.73 5.28 0.03
N TRP A 171 -13.50 4.27 0.42
CA TRP A 171 -14.83 4.51 0.98
C TRP A 171 -14.76 5.10 2.39
N GLY A 172 -13.73 4.75 3.17
CA GLY A 172 -13.43 5.44 4.42
C GLY A 172 -13.19 6.93 4.19
N GLY A 173 -12.31 7.28 3.24
CA GLY A 173 -12.08 8.67 2.84
C GLY A 173 -13.35 9.36 2.32
N TYR A 174 -14.12 8.68 1.49
CA TYR A 174 -15.37 9.20 0.92
C TYR A 174 -16.43 9.52 1.99
N LEU A 175 -16.62 8.61 2.95
CA LEU A 175 -17.59 8.77 4.02
C LEU A 175 -17.16 9.83 5.04
N PHE A 176 -15.89 9.83 5.42
CA PHE A 176 -15.37 10.72 6.46
C PHE A 176 -14.87 12.05 5.90
N GLY A 177 -14.53 12.13 4.60
CA GLY A 177 -14.01 13.34 3.95
C GLY A 177 -14.96 14.53 4.01
N ASN A 178 -16.28 14.30 4.11
CA ASN A 178 -17.31 15.33 4.25
C ASN A 178 -17.54 15.80 5.69
N VAL A 179 -16.98 15.11 6.69
CA VAL A 179 -17.11 15.52 8.10
C VAL A 179 -16.38 16.86 8.31
N PRO A 180 -17.01 17.91 8.89
CA PRO A 180 -16.38 19.22 9.05
C PRO A 180 -15.03 19.18 9.76
N PHE A 181 -14.90 18.33 10.78
CA PHE A 181 -13.65 18.13 11.50
C PHE A 181 -12.53 17.60 10.59
N VAL A 182 -12.84 16.64 9.70
CA VAL A 182 -11.87 16.06 8.77
C VAL A 182 -11.46 17.08 7.71
N LYS A 183 -12.42 17.87 7.17
CA LYS A 183 -12.14 18.94 6.21
C LYS A 183 -11.20 20.00 6.79
N GLN A 184 -11.44 20.42 8.03
CA GLN A 184 -10.63 21.45 8.69
C GLN A 184 -9.25 20.95 9.11
N ASN A 185 -9.11 19.64 9.39
CA ASN A 185 -7.90 19.03 9.90
C ASN A 185 -7.37 17.91 8.99
N PHE A 186 -7.52 18.05 7.67
CA PHE A 186 -7.20 16.99 6.71
C PHE A 186 -5.76 16.51 6.83
N GLY A 187 -4.80 17.44 6.97
CA GLY A 187 -3.39 17.10 7.18
C GLY A 187 -3.15 16.28 8.45
N VAL A 188 -3.86 16.60 9.55
CA VAL A 188 -3.77 15.84 10.81
C VAL A 188 -4.34 14.43 10.64
N VAL A 189 -5.47 14.29 9.96
CA VAL A 189 -6.08 12.98 9.68
C VAL A 189 -5.16 12.13 8.81
N THR A 190 -4.60 12.71 7.75
CA THR A 190 -3.61 12.05 6.89
C THR A 190 -2.38 11.61 7.69
N LEU A 191 -1.85 12.48 8.55
CA LEU A 191 -0.74 12.15 9.44
C LEU A 191 -1.07 11.02 10.41
N CYS A 192 -2.28 11.01 10.98
CA CYS A 192 -2.75 9.93 11.84
C CYS A 192 -2.83 8.60 11.09
N ILE A 193 -3.32 8.59 9.84
CA ILE A 193 -3.37 7.37 9.01
C ILE A 193 -1.95 6.85 8.77
N VAL A 194 -1.01 7.72 8.40
CA VAL A 194 0.40 7.36 8.23
C VAL A 194 1.00 6.83 9.54
N ALA A 195 0.75 7.51 10.66
CA ALA A 195 1.26 7.11 11.97
C ALA A 195 0.70 5.73 12.38
N VAL A 196 -0.59 5.50 12.21
CA VAL A 196 -1.23 4.19 12.49
C VAL A 196 -0.65 3.10 11.60
N SER A 197 -0.45 3.37 10.31
CA SER A 197 0.15 2.43 9.36
C SER A 197 1.61 2.08 9.73
N LEU A 198 2.35 3.03 10.32
CA LEU A 198 3.74 2.81 10.76
C LEU A 198 3.86 2.25 12.20
N LEU A 199 2.79 2.26 12.99
CA LEU A 199 2.79 1.82 14.37
C LEU A 199 3.26 0.37 14.57
N PRO A 200 2.85 -0.62 13.73
CA PRO A 200 3.37 -1.99 13.82
C PRO A 200 4.88 -2.07 13.60
N LEU A 201 5.41 -1.20 12.73
CA LEU A 201 6.85 -1.11 12.49
C LEU A 201 7.59 -0.56 13.70
N ALA A 202 7.09 0.52 14.30
CA ALA A 202 7.68 1.15 15.48
C ALA A 202 7.67 0.19 16.68
N VAL A 203 6.55 -0.49 16.94
CA VAL A 203 6.42 -1.51 18.00
C VAL A 203 7.37 -2.69 17.73
N GLY A 204 7.50 -3.15 16.49
CA GLY A 204 8.42 -4.22 16.11
C GLY A 204 9.89 -3.84 16.36
N LEU A 205 10.28 -2.62 16.05
CA LEU A 205 11.63 -2.10 16.31
C LEU A 205 11.90 -1.91 17.80
N TRP A 206 10.93 -1.41 18.56
CA TRP A 206 11.05 -1.22 20.00
C TRP A 206 11.22 -2.55 20.74
N ARG A 207 10.39 -3.54 20.45
CA ARG A 207 10.52 -4.89 21.02
C ARG A 207 11.87 -5.53 20.73
N ARG A 208 12.48 -5.26 19.58
CA ARG A 208 13.83 -5.77 19.24
C ARG A 208 14.93 -5.09 20.05
N ARG A 209 14.80 -3.79 20.34
CA ARG A 209 15.77 -3.08 21.21
C ARG A 209 15.67 -3.59 22.64
N ALA A 210 14.46 -3.82 23.16
CA ALA A 210 14.22 -4.36 24.48
C ALA A 210 14.71 -5.81 24.65
N ALA A 211 14.75 -6.60 23.58
CA ALA A 211 15.26 -7.99 23.63
C ALA A 211 16.80 -8.09 23.47
N ARG A 212 17.47 -6.97 23.18
CA ARG A 212 18.94 -6.90 23.03
C ARG A 212 19.63 -6.17 24.22
N ALA A 213 18.83 -5.53 25.07
CA ALA A 213 19.27 -4.95 26.35
C ALA A 213 19.06 -5.94 27.50
#